data_8d12fe902298d302749f6fa45794e244
#
_entry.id   8d12fe902298d302749f6fa45794e244
#
_cell.length_a   1.000
_cell.length_b   1.000
_cell.length_c   1.000
_cell.angle_alpha   90.00
_cell.angle_beta   90.00
_cell.angle_gamma   90.00
#
_symmetry.space_group_name_H-M   'P 1'
#
loop_
_entity.id
_entity.type
_entity.pdbx_description
1 polymer ?
#
loop_
_entity_poly.entity_id
_entity_poly.type
_entity_poly.pdbx_seq_one_letter_code
_entity_poly.pdbx_strand_id
1 'polypeptide(L)'
;MTWEFSVLDGIQHLFSSTWGNWFWPLFTKLGSGGIIWILLALWMLLVKKDRQRGVMTLVALLLCLLVGNLLLKNIVARERPFSFLPNMGLLIAIPNDYSFPSGHTMSSFAAAYCLSLGRHWWVKVIYFTLASAMAFSRLYLYVHFPTDILAGVVLGLISGILAKKIIGQVKKQPWGHILS
;
A
#
# COMPACT_ATOMS: atom_id res chain seq x y z
N MET A 1 -0.31 22.14 -7.20
CA MET A 1 -0.91 21.94 -5.85
C MET A 1 -2.39 22.31 -5.77
N THR A 2 -2.88 23.38 -6.39
CA THR A 2 -4.31 23.78 -6.28
C THR A 2 -5.32 22.67 -6.64
N TRP A 3 -5.14 21.96 -7.75
CA TRP A 3 -6.03 20.89 -8.17
C TRP A 3 -6.04 19.68 -7.20
N GLU A 4 -4.91 19.38 -6.55
CA GLU A 4 -4.83 18.28 -5.59
C GLU A 4 -5.66 18.56 -4.33
N PHE A 5 -5.62 19.82 -3.85
CA PHE A 5 -6.51 20.25 -2.77
C PHE A 5 -7.97 20.21 -3.19
N SER A 6 -8.30 20.64 -4.41
CA SER A 6 -9.68 20.54 -4.92
C SER A 6 -10.20 19.10 -4.94
N VAL A 7 -9.33 18.11 -5.26
CA VAL A 7 -9.69 16.68 -5.19
C VAL A 7 -9.91 16.25 -3.74
N LEU A 8 -9.03 16.65 -2.81
CA LEU A 8 -9.16 16.30 -1.40
C LEU A 8 -10.42 16.91 -0.78
N ASP A 9 -10.67 18.19 -1.05
CA ASP A 9 -11.86 18.90 -0.59
C ASP A 9 -13.14 18.29 -1.17
N GLY A 10 -13.10 17.91 -2.45
CA GLY A 10 -14.19 17.20 -3.10
C GLY A 10 -14.50 15.84 -2.43
N ILE A 11 -13.46 15.08 -2.07
CA ILE A 11 -13.63 13.82 -1.33
C ILE A 11 -14.25 14.09 0.05
N GLN A 12 -13.77 15.09 0.76
CA GLN A 12 -14.35 15.45 2.07
C GLN A 12 -15.81 15.87 1.92
N HIS A 13 -16.12 16.72 0.96
CA HIS A 13 -17.49 17.20 0.72
C HIS A 13 -18.46 16.06 0.35
N LEU A 14 -18.04 15.13 -0.49
CA LEU A 14 -18.92 14.06 -1.02
C LEU A 14 -19.04 12.84 -0.10
N PHE A 15 -17.98 12.50 0.62
CA PHE A 15 -17.90 11.22 1.35
C PHE A 15 -17.81 11.36 2.87
N SER A 16 -17.61 12.59 3.42
CA SER A 16 -17.55 12.79 4.86
C SER A 16 -18.91 12.44 5.50
N SER A 17 -18.85 11.56 6.48
CA SER A 17 -20.02 11.11 7.23
C SER A 17 -19.57 10.60 8.60
N THR A 18 -20.50 10.56 9.57
CA THR A 18 -20.22 10.02 10.91
C THR A 18 -19.68 8.59 10.83
N TRP A 19 -20.26 7.75 9.96
CA TRP A 19 -19.80 6.38 9.74
C TRP A 19 -18.42 6.35 9.08
N GLY A 20 -18.18 7.16 8.04
CA GLY A 20 -16.89 7.26 7.36
C GLY A 20 -15.77 7.74 8.29
N ASN A 21 -16.06 8.72 9.14
CA ASN A 21 -15.12 9.26 10.11
C ASN A 21 -14.72 8.25 11.21
N TRP A 22 -15.54 7.25 11.44
CA TRP A 22 -15.22 6.11 12.31
C TRP A 22 -14.51 4.99 11.55
N PHE A 23 -15.03 4.62 10.38
CA PHE A 23 -14.56 3.47 9.60
C PHE A 23 -13.15 3.65 9.01
N TRP A 24 -12.89 4.76 8.30
CA TRP A 24 -11.64 4.94 7.59
C TRP A 24 -10.41 5.02 8.52
N PRO A 25 -10.46 5.69 9.69
CA PRO A 25 -9.36 5.64 10.66
C PRO A 25 -9.06 4.23 11.16
N LEU A 26 -10.09 3.42 11.42
CA LEU A 26 -9.92 2.05 11.85
C LEU A 26 -9.36 1.17 10.72
N PHE A 27 -9.93 1.29 9.52
CA PHE A 27 -9.51 0.54 8.34
C PHE A 27 -8.04 0.81 7.98
N THR A 28 -7.62 2.08 7.98
CA THR A 28 -6.23 2.44 7.62
C THR A 28 -5.20 1.89 8.60
N LYS A 29 -5.56 1.66 9.89
CA LYS A 29 -4.67 1.02 10.87
C LYS A 29 -4.24 -0.37 10.45
N LEU A 30 -5.08 -1.11 9.75
CA LEU A 30 -4.73 -2.43 9.20
C LEU A 30 -3.59 -2.37 8.19
N GLY A 31 -3.47 -1.25 7.48
CA GLY A 31 -2.39 -0.99 6.52
C GLY A 31 -1.11 -0.41 7.13
N SER A 32 -1.13 -0.03 8.43
CA SER A 32 0.04 0.57 9.09
C SER A 32 1.22 -0.40 9.10
N GLY A 33 2.39 0.06 8.61
CA GLY A 33 3.55 -0.81 8.45
C GLY A 33 3.35 -2.01 7.52
N GLY A 34 2.23 -2.07 6.77
CA GLY A 34 1.88 -3.22 5.93
C GLY A 34 1.45 -4.47 6.72
N ILE A 35 1.08 -4.32 8.00
CA ILE A 35 0.84 -5.43 8.94
C ILE A 35 -0.13 -6.47 8.38
N ILE A 36 -1.29 -6.06 7.87
CA ILE A 36 -2.28 -7.02 7.32
C ILE A 36 -1.69 -7.85 6.18
N TRP A 37 -0.88 -7.24 5.32
CA TRP A 37 -0.25 -7.90 4.19
C TRP A 37 0.88 -8.84 4.64
N ILE A 38 1.63 -8.44 5.68
CA ILE A 38 2.66 -9.29 6.30
C ILE A 38 2.01 -10.52 6.93
N LEU A 39 0.97 -10.34 7.74
CA LEU A 39 0.27 -11.46 8.38
C LEU A 39 -0.32 -12.42 7.35
N LEU A 40 -0.94 -11.90 6.29
CA LEU A 40 -1.48 -12.73 5.21
C LEU A 40 -0.36 -13.46 4.45
N ALA A 41 0.76 -12.81 4.19
CA ALA A 41 1.91 -13.45 3.55
C ALA A 41 2.51 -14.55 4.44
N LEU A 42 2.67 -14.31 5.75
CA LEU A 42 3.15 -15.31 6.71
C LEU A 42 2.20 -16.52 6.80
N TRP A 43 0.89 -16.26 6.85
CA TRP A 43 -0.10 -17.34 6.80
C TRP A 43 0.04 -18.17 5.52
N MET A 44 0.26 -17.54 4.37
CA MET A 44 0.48 -18.25 3.11
C MET A 44 1.75 -19.10 3.10
N LEU A 45 2.77 -18.80 3.91
CA LEU A 45 3.95 -19.64 4.03
C LEU A 45 3.62 -21.01 4.64
N LEU A 46 2.58 -21.10 5.46
CA LEU A 46 2.12 -22.36 6.09
C LEU A 46 1.34 -23.22 5.10
N VAL A 47 0.80 -22.65 4.04
CA VAL A 47 0.02 -23.35 3.02
C VAL A 47 0.93 -23.68 1.83
N LYS A 48 1.35 -24.94 1.66
CA LYS A 48 2.29 -25.38 0.60
C LYS A 48 1.96 -24.76 -0.77
N LYS A 49 0.70 -24.84 -1.19
CA LYS A 49 0.20 -24.31 -2.48
C LYS A 49 0.43 -22.79 -2.66
N ASP A 50 0.48 -22.05 -1.57
CA ASP A 50 0.52 -20.60 -1.56
C ASP A 50 1.86 -20.01 -1.09
N ARG A 51 2.77 -20.88 -0.59
CA ARG A 51 4.07 -20.48 -0.02
C ARG A 51 4.83 -19.52 -0.93
N GLN A 52 4.89 -19.79 -2.24
CA GLN A 52 5.58 -18.92 -3.18
C GLN A 52 4.97 -17.51 -3.25
N ARG A 53 3.64 -17.37 -3.17
CA ARG A 53 2.97 -16.06 -3.13
C ARG A 53 3.30 -15.32 -1.84
N GLY A 54 3.32 -16.03 -0.71
CA GLY A 54 3.74 -15.48 0.58
C GLY A 54 5.15 -14.90 0.51
N VAL A 55 6.14 -15.67 0.02
CA VAL A 55 7.52 -15.20 -0.15
C VAL A 55 7.61 -14.01 -1.09
N MET A 56 6.95 -14.06 -2.27
CA MET A 56 6.92 -12.93 -3.20
C MET A 56 6.35 -11.67 -2.54
N THR A 57 5.28 -11.82 -1.75
CA THR A 57 4.67 -10.68 -1.04
C THR A 57 5.64 -10.08 -0.04
N LEU A 58 6.33 -10.87 0.77
CA LEU A 58 7.33 -10.36 1.73
C LEU A 58 8.49 -9.65 1.03
N VAL A 59 8.99 -10.20 -0.07
CA VAL A 59 10.04 -9.54 -0.88
C VAL A 59 9.53 -8.22 -1.48
N ALA A 60 8.30 -8.19 -1.99
CA ALA A 60 7.71 -6.96 -2.53
C ALA A 60 7.52 -5.89 -1.44
N LEU A 61 7.07 -6.28 -0.23
CA LEU A 61 6.94 -5.37 0.90
C LEU A 61 8.29 -4.83 1.37
N LEU A 62 9.34 -5.66 1.35
CA LEU A 62 10.71 -5.23 1.64
C LEU A 62 11.20 -4.19 0.61
N LEU A 63 10.96 -4.41 -0.69
CA LEU A 63 11.27 -3.44 -1.73
C LEU A 63 10.50 -2.13 -1.51
N CYS A 64 9.21 -2.21 -1.13
CA CYS A 64 8.42 -1.01 -0.79
C CYS A 64 9.02 -0.25 0.40
N LEU A 65 9.47 -0.94 1.43
CA LEU A 65 10.14 -0.32 2.59
C LEU A 65 11.43 0.38 2.17
N LEU A 66 12.32 -0.32 1.47
CA LEU A 66 13.64 0.19 1.08
C LEU A 66 13.52 1.36 0.09
N VAL A 67 12.78 1.17 -1.00
CA VAL A 67 12.68 2.18 -2.06
C VAL A 67 11.71 3.30 -1.69
N GLY A 68 10.52 2.96 -1.21
CA GLY A 68 9.48 3.95 -0.90
C GLY A 68 9.78 4.71 0.38
N ASN A 69 9.86 3.99 1.51
CA ASN A 69 9.91 4.64 2.82
C ASN A 69 11.31 5.14 3.20
N LEU A 70 12.36 4.37 2.92
CA LEU A 70 13.72 4.77 3.34
C LEU A 70 14.41 5.66 2.30
N LEU A 71 14.20 5.45 1.01
CA LEU A 71 14.89 6.21 -0.03
C LEU A 71 14.03 7.40 -0.52
N LEU A 72 12.94 7.15 -1.21
CA LEU A 72 12.17 8.19 -1.91
C LEU A 72 11.53 9.22 -0.96
N LYS A 73 11.03 8.81 0.20
CA LYS A 73 10.47 9.76 1.17
C LYS A 73 11.49 10.81 1.60
N ASN A 74 12.73 10.39 1.87
CA ASN A 74 13.78 11.29 2.34
C ASN A 74 14.35 12.15 1.20
N ILE A 75 14.39 11.64 -0.04
CA ILE A 75 14.89 12.41 -1.19
C ILE A 75 13.87 13.48 -1.60
N VAL A 76 12.58 13.11 -1.72
CA VAL A 76 11.55 14.04 -2.18
C VAL A 76 11.12 14.99 -1.07
N ALA A 77 11.12 14.54 0.18
CA ALA A 77 10.80 15.31 1.39
C ALA A 77 9.54 16.16 1.26
N ARG A 78 8.49 15.62 0.61
CA ARG A 78 7.24 16.34 0.36
C ARG A 78 6.43 16.49 1.64
N GLU A 79 6.04 17.71 1.99
CA GLU A 79 5.11 17.98 3.07
C GLU A 79 3.73 17.37 2.81
N ARG A 80 3.00 17.08 3.87
CA ARG A 80 1.66 16.48 3.78
C ARG A 80 0.58 17.54 3.60
N PRO A 81 -0.60 17.20 3.00
CA PRO A 81 -1.68 18.15 2.78
C PRO A 81 -2.11 18.90 4.05
N PHE A 82 -2.23 18.22 5.17
CA PHE A 82 -2.66 18.82 6.43
C PHE A 82 -1.70 19.89 6.97
N SER A 83 -0.40 19.83 6.61
CA SER A 83 0.60 20.83 7.06
C SER A 83 0.31 22.24 6.53
N PHE A 84 -0.47 22.34 5.45
CA PHE A 84 -0.90 23.61 4.85
C PHE A 84 -2.21 24.14 5.45
N LEU A 85 -2.83 23.40 6.37
CA LEU A 85 -4.13 23.69 6.98
C LEU A 85 -4.03 23.63 8.50
N PRO A 86 -3.49 24.66 9.18
CA PRO A 86 -3.09 24.61 10.61
C PRO A 86 -4.24 24.31 11.57
N ASN A 87 -5.50 24.54 11.17
CA ASN A 87 -6.68 24.30 12.01
C ASN A 87 -7.44 23.01 11.62
N MET A 88 -6.87 22.16 10.76
CA MET A 88 -7.51 20.93 10.34
C MET A 88 -7.36 19.85 11.43
N GLY A 89 -8.47 19.45 12.05
CA GLY A 89 -8.51 18.30 12.95
C GLY A 89 -8.39 16.99 12.18
N LEU A 90 -7.24 16.30 12.31
CA LEU A 90 -7.08 14.98 11.70
C LEU A 90 -7.84 13.91 12.49
N LEU A 91 -8.44 12.96 11.78
CA LEU A 91 -9.13 11.80 12.37
C LEU A 91 -8.16 10.70 12.85
N ILE A 92 -6.86 10.85 12.60
CA ILE A 92 -5.79 9.93 13.01
C ILE A 92 -4.63 10.68 13.62
N ALA A 93 -3.75 9.96 14.32
CA ALA A 93 -2.49 10.54 14.81
C ALA A 93 -1.68 11.13 13.65
N ILE A 94 -1.07 12.29 13.89
CA ILE A 94 -0.25 13.00 12.91
C ILE A 94 0.91 12.11 12.49
N PRO A 95 1.04 11.76 11.19
CA PRO A 95 2.20 11.02 10.71
C PRO A 95 3.47 11.88 10.79
N ASN A 96 4.56 11.29 11.27
CA ASN A 96 5.84 11.99 11.47
C ASN A 96 6.79 11.89 10.25
N ASP A 97 6.34 11.30 9.14
CA ASP A 97 7.12 11.09 7.94
C ASP A 97 6.57 11.91 6.76
N TYR A 98 7.36 12.01 5.68
CA TYR A 98 7.00 12.73 4.46
C TYR A 98 5.84 12.09 3.69
N SER A 99 5.20 12.89 2.82
CA SER A 99 4.00 12.48 2.08
C SER A 99 4.29 11.54 0.92
N PHE A 100 5.32 11.82 0.11
CA PHE A 100 5.60 11.10 -1.13
C PHE A 100 6.66 10.00 -0.98
N PRO A 101 6.42 8.81 -1.53
CA PRO A 101 5.14 8.26 -1.98
C PRO A 101 4.29 7.72 -0.83
N SER A 102 3.01 7.40 -1.10
CA SER A 102 2.14 6.79 -0.10
C SER A 102 2.54 5.34 0.20
N GLY A 103 3.13 5.10 1.38
CA GLY A 103 3.56 3.76 1.80
C GLY A 103 2.42 2.76 1.96
N HIS A 104 1.25 3.18 2.47
CA HIS A 104 0.05 2.35 2.55
C HIS A 104 -0.42 1.88 1.17
N THR A 105 -0.46 2.79 0.21
CA THR A 105 -0.84 2.47 -1.17
C THR A 105 0.17 1.54 -1.82
N MET A 106 1.45 1.88 -1.70
CA MET A 106 2.55 1.10 -2.30
C MET A 106 2.56 -0.34 -1.80
N SER A 107 2.52 -0.55 -0.48
CA SER A 107 2.49 -1.90 0.13
C SER A 107 1.22 -2.67 -0.26
N SER A 108 0.06 -2.00 -0.32
CA SER A 108 -1.21 -2.65 -0.66
C SER A 108 -1.25 -3.12 -2.11
N PHE A 109 -0.80 -2.30 -3.07
CA PHE A 109 -0.77 -2.71 -4.47
C PHE A 109 0.31 -3.75 -4.76
N ALA A 110 1.46 -3.70 -4.10
CA ALA A 110 2.49 -4.72 -4.18
C ALA A 110 1.97 -6.07 -3.68
N ALA A 111 1.33 -6.10 -2.52
CA ALA A 111 0.72 -7.29 -1.96
C ALA A 111 -0.42 -7.82 -2.84
N ALA A 112 -1.35 -6.95 -3.27
CA ALA A 112 -2.46 -7.34 -4.14
C ALA A 112 -1.97 -8.01 -5.43
N TYR A 113 -0.91 -7.48 -6.04
CA TYR A 113 -0.30 -8.10 -7.21
C TYR A 113 0.22 -9.51 -6.90
N CYS A 114 1.09 -9.67 -5.88
CA CYS A 114 1.71 -10.95 -5.56
C CYS A 114 0.69 -12.01 -5.14
N LEU A 115 -0.27 -11.65 -4.30
CA LEU A 115 -1.30 -12.54 -3.76
C LEU A 115 -2.30 -13.00 -4.83
N SER A 116 -2.52 -12.17 -5.85
CA SER A 116 -3.45 -12.46 -6.96
C SER A 116 -2.87 -13.35 -8.05
N LEU A 117 -1.55 -13.60 -8.07
CA LEU A 117 -0.90 -14.38 -9.12
C LEU A 117 -1.45 -15.80 -9.20
N GLY A 118 -1.86 -16.23 -10.41
CA GLY A 118 -2.43 -17.55 -10.64
C GLY A 118 -3.77 -17.80 -9.93
N ARG A 119 -4.44 -16.78 -9.42
CA ARG A 119 -5.77 -16.85 -8.83
C ARG A 119 -6.85 -16.60 -9.88
N HIS A 120 -8.05 -17.04 -9.54
CA HIS A 120 -9.25 -16.74 -10.33
C HIS A 120 -9.50 -15.22 -10.40
N TRP A 121 -10.14 -14.73 -11.45
CA TRP A 121 -10.32 -13.29 -11.67
C TRP A 121 -11.01 -12.56 -10.51
N TRP A 122 -12.05 -13.16 -9.89
CA TRP A 122 -12.77 -12.55 -8.77
C TRP A 122 -11.89 -12.37 -7.52
N VAL A 123 -10.92 -13.29 -7.27
CA VAL A 123 -9.94 -13.16 -6.18
C VAL A 123 -9.01 -11.97 -6.42
N LYS A 124 -8.60 -11.75 -7.69
CA LYS A 124 -7.82 -10.58 -8.07
C LYS A 124 -8.60 -9.30 -7.80
N VAL A 125 -9.89 -9.26 -8.20
CA VAL A 125 -10.78 -8.13 -7.94
C VAL A 125 -10.81 -7.81 -6.43
N ILE A 126 -11.00 -8.82 -5.57
CA ILE A 126 -11.00 -8.61 -4.11
C ILE A 126 -9.71 -7.94 -3.62
N TYR A 127 -8.54 -8.47 -3.99
CA TYR A 127 -7.26 -7.90 -3.52
C TYR A 127 -7.05 -6.47 -4.02
N PHE A 128 -7.36 -6.20 -5.29
CA PHE A 128 -7.21 -4.85 -5.82
C PHE A 128 -8.26 -3.87 -5.28
N THR A 129 -9.48 -4.33 -4.98
CA THR A 129 -10.49 -3.50 -4.30
C THR A 129 -10.03 -3.12 -2.88
N LEU A 130 -9.49 -4.08 -2.13
CA LEU A 130 -8.93 -3.80 -0.79
C LEU A 130 -7.75 -2.82 -0.87
N ALA A 131 -6.85 -2.99 -1.86
CA ALA A 131 -5.74 -2.06 -2.07
C ALA A 131 -6.23 -0.66 -2.46
N SER A 132 -7.26 -0.56 -3.30
CA SER A 132 -7.88 0.71 -3.69
C SER A 132 -8.61 1.38 -2.52
N ALA A 133 -9.32 0.62 -1.69
CA ALA A 133 -9.93 1.12 -0.47
C ALA A 133 -8.86 1.66 0.51
N MET A 134 -7.71 0.97 0.62
CA MET A 134 -6.58 1.47 1.41
C MET A 134 -6.04 2.79 0.86
N ALA A 135 -5.85 2.89 -0.46
CA ALA A 135 -5.41 4.12 -1.12
C ALA A 135 -6.42 5.27 -0.92
N PHE A 136 -7.71 4.99 -1.10
CA PHE A 136 -8.79 5.96 -0.86
C PHE A 136 -8.82 6.45 0.59
N SER A 137 -8.60 5.57 1.56
CA SER A 137 -8.56 5.96 2.97
C SER A 137 -7.53 7.06 3.25
N ARG A 138 -6.41 7.09 2.50
CA ARG A 138 -5.35 8.08 2.68
C ARG A 138 -5.74 9.47 2.15
N LEU A 139 -6.53 9.51 1.06
CA LEU A 139 -7.12 10.75 0.55
C LEU A 139 -8.23 11.24 1.48
N TYR A 140 -9.12 10.34 1.89
CA TYR A 140 -10.20 10.66 2.84
C TYR A 140 -9.67 11.26 4.15
N LEU A 141 -8.57 10.71 4.67
CA LEU A 141 -7.94 11.20 5.91
C LEU A 141 -7.07 12.45 5.71
N TYR A 142 -6.99 12.98 4.49
CA TYR A 142 -6.26 14.20 4.16
C TYR A 142 -4.74 14.13 4.46
N VAL A 143 -4.15 12.94 4.39
CA VAL A 143 -2.74 12.73 4.76
C VAL A 143 -1.81 12.47 3.57
N HIS A 144 -2.36 12.32 2.37
CA HIS A 144 -1.61 12.19 1.11
C HIS A 144 -2.30 12.93 -0.02
N PHE A 145 -1.51 13.44 -0.94
CA PHE A 145 -2.00 14.01 -2.19
C PHE A 145 -2.35 12.92 -3.21
N PRO A 146 -3.23 13.19 -4.20
CA PRO A 146 -3.54 12.26 -5.29
C PRO A 146 -2.31 11.72 -6.01
N THR A 147 -1.29 12.57 -6.26
CA THR A 147 -0.04 12.14 -6.90
C THR A 147 0.80 11.21 -6.03
N ASP A 148 0.76 11.33 -4.69
CA ASP A 148 1.42 10.38 -3.78
C ASP A 148 0.79 9.00 -3.89
N ILE A 149 -0.54 8.95 -4.06
CA ILE A 149 -1.31 7.72 -4.27
C ILE A 149 -0.96 7.10 -5.62
N LEU A 150 -0.96 7.88 -6.70
CA LEU A 150 -0.62 7.38 -8.03
C LEU A 150 0.81 6.82 -8.08
N ALA A 151 1.77 7.54 -7.50
CA ALA A 151 3.14 7.05 -7.36
C ALA A 151 3.19 5.74 -6.53
N GLY A 152 2.44 5.68 -5.42
CA GLY A 152 2.30 4.49 -4.60
C GLY A 152 1.78 3.28 -5.37
N VAL A 153 0.75 3.46 -6.22
CA VAL A 153 0.21 2.41 -7.10
C VAL A 153 1.29 1.90 -8.05
N VAL A 154 1.93 2.81 -8.78
CA VAL A 154 2.95 2.45 -9.80
C VAL A 154 4.14 1.74 -9.15
N LEU A 155 4.70 2.32 -8.09
CA LEU A 155 5.86 1.76 -7.39
C LEU A 155 5.51 0.43 -6.69
N GLY A 156 4.30 0.29 -6.17
CA GLY A 156 3.81 -0.95 -5.58
C GLY A 156 3.73 -2.08 -6.61
N LEU A 157 3.13 -1.81 -7.77
CA LEU A 157 3.06 -2.78 -8.87
C LEU A 157 4.45 -3.16 -9.38
N ILE A 158 5.35 -2.20 -9.55
CA ILE A 158 6.75 -2.44 -9.95
C ILE A 158 7.44 -3.35 -8.91
N SER A 159 7.29 -3.06 -7.61
CA SER A 159 7.85 -3.88 -6.52
C SER A 159 7.33 -5.31 -6.57
N GLY A 160 6.03 -5.51 -6.83
CA GLY A 160 5.43 -6.84 -6.99
C GLY A 160 5.96 -7.59 -8.21
N ILE A 161 6.12 -6.90 -9.35
CA ILE A 161 6.68 -7.48 -10.58
C ILE A 161 8.15 -7.88 -10.36
N LEU A 162 8.93 -7.02 -9.70
CA LEU A 162 10.34 -7.32 -9.39
C LEU A 162 10.45 -8.51 -8.43
N ALA A 163 9.63 -8.57 -7.38
CA ALA A 163 9.60 -9.70 -6.46
C ALA A 163 9.29 -11.02 -7.18
N LYS A 164 8.32 -11.02 -8.11
CA LYS A 164 8.02 -12.18 -8.96
C LYS A 164 9.24 -12.61 -9.81
N LYS A 165 9.95 -11.66 -10.42
CA LYS A 165 11.15 -11.95 -11.21
C LYS A 165 12.27 -12.54 -10.33
N ILE A 166 12.56 -11.93 -9.18
CA ILE A 166 13.58 -12.38 -8.23
C ILE A 166 13.29 -13.81 -7.79
N ILE A 167 12.08 -14.10 -7.31
CA ILE A 167 11.71 -15.43 -6.84
C ILE A 167 11.67 -16.46 -7.98
N GLY A 168 11.27 -16.04 -9.19
CA GLY A 168 11.32 -16.89 -10.38
C GLY A 168 12.74 -17.30 -10.76
N GLN A 169 13.75 -16.44 -10.57
CA GLN A 169 15.15 -16.76 -10.78
C GLN A 169 15.70 -17.68 -9.69
N VAL A 170 15.36 -17.42 -8.42
CA VAL A 170 15.75 -18.28 -7.28
C VAL A 170 15.26 -19.71 -7.48
N LYS A 171 14.05 -19.93 -7.97
CA LYS A 171 13.51 -21.27 -8.25
C LYS A 171 14.32 -22.07 -9.29
N LYS A 172 15.04 -21.42 -10.18
CA LYS A 172 15.88 -22.08 -11.19
C LYS A 172 17.23 -22.57 -10.63
N GLN A 173 17.55 -22.19 -9.40
CA GLN A 173 18.80 -22.61 -8.74
C GLN A 173 18.63 -24.00 -8.08
N PRO A 174 19.73 -24.74 -7.85
CA PRO A 174 19.71 -26.08 -7.26
C PRO A 174 18.96 -26.21 -5.92
N TRP A 175 18.91 -25.12 -5.14
CA TRP A 175 18.22 -25.04 -3.84
C TRP A 175 16.81 -24.43 -3.93
N GLY A 176 16.33 -24.18 -5.13
CA GLY A 176 14.98 -23.61 -5.37
C GLY A 176 13.81 -24.49 -4.95
N HIS A 177 14.05 -25.79 -4.65
CA HIS A 177 13.04 -26.74 -4.13
C HIS A 177 12.46 -26.31 -2.79
N ILE A 178 13.15 -25.48 -2.01
CA ILE A 178 12.66 -24.96 -0.71
C ILE A 178 11.40 -24.10 -0.90
N LEU A 179 11.21 -23.54 -2.10
CA LEU A 179 10.08 -22.65 -2.44
C LEU A 179 8.93 -23.37 -3.17
N SER A 180 9.03 -24.68 -3.38
CA SER A 180 8.01 -25.51 -4.05
C SER A 180 6.95 -26.05 -3.09
#